data_c722a955070be80000ef09ee97e0ad0f
#
_entry.id   c722a955070be80000ef09ee97e0ad0f
#
_cell.length_a   1.000
_cell.length_b   1.000
_cell.length_c   1.000
_cell.angle_alpha   90.00
_cell.angle_beta   90.00
_cell.angle_gamma   90.00
#
_symmetry.space_group_name_H-M   'P 1'
#
loop_
_entity.id
_entity.type
_entity.pdbx_description
1 polymer ?
#
loop_
_entity_poly.entity_id
_entity_poly.type
_entity_poly.pdbx_seq_one_letter_code
_entity_poly.pdbx_strand_id
1 'polypeptide(L)'
;MSKKKVVIALGHRALGTTMPEQYKATRNTAKAIADLVEAGADVVISHSNAPQVGMIHTAMNEFSKDREDYTQAPMSVCSAMSQGYVGYDLQNAIRAELLKRGVYR
;
A
#
# COMPACT_ATOMS: atom_id res chain seq x y z
N MET A 1 29.18 -4.95 -10.86
CA MET A 1 28.10 -5.94 -11.04
C MET A 1 26.77 -5.25 -11.17
N SER A 2 25.97 -5.68 -12.13
CA SER A 2 24.62 -5.13 -12.26
C SER A 2 23.74 -5.59 -11.11
N LYS A 3 22.87 -4.70 -10.65
CA LYS A 3 21.89 -5.04 -9.64
C LYS A 3 20.81 -5.95 -10.22
N LYS A 4 20.37 -6.89 -9.43
CA LYS A 4 19.24 -7.73 -9.78
C LYS A 4 17.94 -6.93 -9.63
N LYS A 5 17.11 -6.98 -10.67
CA LYS A 5 15.79 -6.33 -10.63
C LYS A 5 14.75 -7.34 -10.20
N VAL A 6 13.97 -6.97 -9.19
CA VAL A 6 12.96 -7.86 -8.60
C VAL A 6 11.62 -7.14 -8.59
N VAL A 7 10.59 -7.81 -9.09
CA VAL A 7 9.21 -7.32 -8.99
C VAL A 7 8.51 -8.15 -7.92
N ILE A 8 7.94 -7.46 -6.93
CA ILE A 8 7.19 -8.09 -5.84
C ILE A 8 5.72 -7.75 -6.02
N ALA A 9 4.89 -8.76 -6.16
CA ALA A 9 3.44 -8.59 -6.25
C ALA A 9 2.82 -8.93 -4.89
N LEU A 10 2.24 -7.94 -4.24
CA LEU A 10 1.63 -8.09 -2.92
C LEU A 10 0.14 -8.33 -3.07
N GLY A 11 -0.31 -9.49 -2.63
CA GLY A 11 -1.72 -9.84 -2.63
C GLY A 11 -2.43 -9.35 -1.37
N HIS A 12 -3.69 -9.70 -1.26
CA HIS A 12 -4.56 -9.30 -0.15
C HIS A 12 -3.98 -9.65 1.22
N ARG A 13 -3.39 -10.83 1.38
CA ARG A 13 -2.86 -11.27 2.67
C ARG A 13 -1.67 -10.46 3.14
N ALA A 14 -0.93 -9.87 2.22
CA ALA A 14 0.22 -9.04 2.57
C ALA A 14 -0.19 -7.64 3.04
N LEU A 15 -1.44 -7.26 2.84
CA LEU A 15 -1.94 -5.91 3.12
C LEU A 15 -3.03 -5.86 4.19
N GLY A 16 -3.78 -6.96 4.38
CA GLY A 16 -4.91 -6.99 5.30
C GLY A 16 -6.14 -6.28 4.75
N THR A 17 -7.18 -6.18 5.54
CA THR A 17 -8.49 -5.64 5.15
C THR A 17 -8.79 -4.32 5.85
N THR A 18 -8.64 -4.26 7.17
CA THR A 18 -8.91 -3.04 7.95
C THR A 18 -7.65 -2.20 8.07
N MET A 19 -7.79 -0.94 8.48
CA MET A 19 -6.63 -0.07 8.69
C MET A 19 -5.63 -0.63 9.71
N PRO A 20 -6.07 -1.12 10.89
CA PRO A 20 -5.12 -1.74 11.82
C PRO A 20 -4.45 -2.99 11.27
N GLU A 21 -5.20 -3.83 10.55
CA GLU A 21 -4.63 -5.01 9.90
C GLU A 21 -3.60 -4.63 8.84
N GLN A 22 -3.90 -3.61 8.04
CA GLN A 22 -2.98 -3.14 7.01
C GLN A 22 -1.72 -2.57 7.63
N TYR A 23 -1.85 -1.78 8.67
CA TYR A 23 -0.70 -1.22 9.38
C TYR A 23 0.24 -2.34 9.84
N LYS A 24 -0.30 -3.37 10.47
CA LYS A 24 0.46 -4.51 10.96
C LYS A 24 1.06 -5.33 9.82
N ALA A 25 0.25 -5.59 8.78
CA ALA A 25 0.67 -6.40 7.65
C ALA A 25 1.80 -5.73 6.85
N THR A 26 1.71 -4.42 6.62
CA THR A 26 2.74 -3.68 5.88
C THR A 26 4.06 -3.67 6.65
N ARG A 27 4.03 -3.61 7.97
CA ARG A 27 5.27 -3.68 8.77
C ARG A 27 5.94 -5.05 8.65
N ASN A 28 5.15 -6.12 8.64
CA ASN A 28 5.69 -7.47 8.44
C ASN A 28 6.21 -7.66 7.01
N THR A 29 5.46 -7.18 6.02
CA THR A 29 5.86 -7.25 4.61
C THR A 29 7.13 -6.43 4.36
N ALA A 30 7.26 -5.28 5.00
CA ALA A 30 8.43 -4.42 4.85
C ALA A 30 9.72 -5.11 5.27
N LYS A 31 9.68 -6.01 6.21
CA LYS A 31 10.89 -6.77 6.63
C LYS A 31 11.43 -7.62 5.49
N ALA A 32 10.56 -8.34 4.79
CA ALA A 32 10.96 -9.17 3.65
C ALA A 32 11.48 -8.31 2.49
N ILE A 33 10.83 -7.18 2.24
CA ILE A 33 11.26 -6.25 1.19
C ILE A 33 12.63 -5.65 1.53
N ALA A 34 12.81 -5.26 2.78
CA ALA A 34 14.09 -4.71 3.25
C ALA A 34 15.23 -5.71 3.12
N ASP A 35 14.96 -7.00 3.32
CA ASP A 35 15.96 -8.05 3.10
C ASP A 35 16.49 -8.02 1.67
N LEU A 36 15.61 -7.86 0.70
CA LEU A 36 15.99 -7.78 -0.72
C LEU A 36 16.77 -6.50 -1.02
N VAL A 37 16.38 -5.38 -0.45
CA VAL A 37 17.08 -4.10 -0.64
C VAL A 37 18.47 -4.17 -0.06
N GLU A 38 18.63 -4.73 1.14
CA GLU A 38 19.95 -4.93 1.76
C GLU A 38 20.84 -5.83 0.90
N ALA A 39 20.26 -6.83 0.25
CA ALA A 39 20.98 -7.74 -0.63
C ALA A 39 21.41 -7.05 -1.95
N GLY A 40 21.03 -5.81 -2.16
CA GLY A 40 21.43 -5.05 -3.34
C GLY A 40 20.46 -5.11 -4.51
N ALA A 41 19.25 -5.64 -4.33
CA ALA A 41 18.28 -5.72 -5.39
C ALA A 41 17.60 -4.37 -5.64
N ASP A 42 17.29 -4.09 -6.91
CA ASP A 42 16.37 -3.01 -7.27
C ASP A 42 14.95 -3.59 -7.24
N VAL A 43 14.10 -3.05 -6.39
CA VAL A 43 12.79 -3.61 -6.11
C VAL A 43 11.70 -2.72 -6.68
N VAL A 44 10.76 -3.33 -7.40
CA VAL A 44 9.51 -2.71 -7.84
C VAL A 44 8.37 -3.47 -7.17
N ILE A 45 7.45 -2.73 -6.57
CA ILE A 45 6.35 -3.33 -5.83
C ILE A 45 5.04 -3.00 -6.52
N SER A 46 4.26 -4.03 -6.83
CA SER A 46 2.86 -3.89 -7.20
C SER A 46 2.00 -4.46 -6.09
N HIS A 47 0.76 -4.00 -5.99
CA HIS A 47 -0.12 -4.48 -4.93
C HIS A 47 -1.57 -4.54 -5.38
N SER A 48 -2.32 -5.46 -4.78
CA SER A 48 -3.77 -5.47 -4.90
C SER A 48 -4.38 -4.40 -3.98
N ASN A 49 -5.64 -4.06 -4.21
CA ASN A 49 -6.30 -3.00 -3.46
C ASN A 49 -7.79 -3.25 -3.23
N ALA A 50 -8.27 -4.47 -3.46
CA ALA A 50 -9.71 -4.75 -3.47
C ALA A 50 -10.43 -4.35 -2.18
N PRO A 51 -9.97 -4.74 -0.97
CA PRO A 51 -10.65 -4.30 0.25
C PRO A 51 -10.59 -2.79 0.44
N GLN A 52 -9.48 -2.17 0.09
CA GLN A 52 -9.28 -0.72 0.25
C GLN A 52 -10.18 0.07 -0.70
N VAL A 53 -10.30 -0.36 -1.95
CA VAL A 53 -11.21 0.27 -2.92
C VAL A 53 -12.65 0.16 -2.44
N GLY A 54 -13.05 -1.02 -1.97
CA GLY A 54 -14.40 -1.25 -1.47
C GLY A 54 -14.75 -0.35 -0.30
N MET A 55 -13.85 -0.22 0.66
CA MET A 55 -14.03 0.65 1.82
C MET A 55 -14.18 2.11 1.39
N ILE A 56 -13.30 2.59 0.53
CA ILE A 56 -13.31 3.98 0.07
C ILE A 56 -14.60 4.25 -0.73
N HIS A 57 -14.95 3.36 -1.65
CA HIS A 57 -16.13 3.49 -2.47
C HIS A 57 -17.40 3.56 -1.61
N THR A 58 -17.52 2.67 -0.65
CA THR A 58 -18.66 2.65 0.27
C THR A 58 -18.70 3.92 1.12
N ALA A 59 -17.58 4.34 1.67
CA ALA A 59 -17.50 5.53 2.52
C ALA A 59 -17.84 6.79 1.74
N MET A 60 -17.30 6.95 0.54
CA MET A 60 -17.55 8.14 -0.28
C MET A 60 -19.00 8.24 -0.71
N ASN A 61 -19.59 7.13 -1.12
CA ASN A 61 -20.97 7.13 -1.60
C ASN A 61 -21.96 7.27 -0.45
N GLU A 62 -21.69 6.66 0.69
CA GLU A 62 -22.53 6.83 1.88
C GLU A 62 -22.46 8.27 2.39
N PHE A 63 -21.29 8.88 2.38
CA PHE A 63 -21.12 10.27 2.79
C PHE A 63 -21.91 11.23 1.88
N SER A 64 -21.88 11.01 0.57
CA SER A 64 -22.52 11.92 -0.41
C SER A 64 -24.00 11.66 -0.62
N LYS A 65 -24.54 10.58 -0.08
CA LYS A 65 -25.90 10.09 -0.34
C LYS A 65 -26.99 11.15 -0.16
N ASP A 66 -26.94 11.91 0.94
CA ASP A 66 -27.94 12.92 1.29
C ASP A 66 -27.38 14.33 1.29
N ARG A 67 -26.28 14.57 0.55
CA ARG A 67 -25.61 15.88 0.50
C ARG A 67 -25.52 16.36 -0.94
N GLU A 68 -26.18 17.49 -1.21
CA GLU A 68 -26.21 18.07 -2.55
C GLU A 68 -24.86 18.65 -2.98
N ASP A 69 -24.04 19.06 -2.00
CA ASP A 69 -22.72 19.66 -2.25
C ASP A 69 -21.66 18.65 -2.66
N TYR A 70 -21.95 17.37 -2.54
CA TYR A 70 -21.02 16.29 -2.81
C TYR A 70 -21.58 15.31 -3.82
N THR A 71 -20.71 14.70 -4.58
CA THR A 71 -21.09 13.72 -5.60
C THR A 71 -20.59 12.34 -5.21
N GLN A 72 -21.21 11.33 -5.80
CA GLN A 72 -20.71 9.96 -5.67
C GLN A 72 -19.36 9.85 -6.39
N ALA A 73 -18.47 9.04 -5.84
CA ALA A 73 -17.16 8.79 -6.44
C ALA A 73 -17.22 7.53 -7.29
N PRO A 74 -16.81 7.62 -8.56
CA PRO A 74 -16.74 6.41 -9.39
C PRO A 74 -15.63 5.48 -8.92
N MET A 75 -15.76 4.20 -9.26
CA MET A 75 -14.82 3.16 -8.82
C MET A 75 -13.38 3.48 -9.24
N SER A 76 -13.19 4.07 -10.41
CA SER A 76 -11.86 4.45 -10.90
C SER A 76 -11.17 5.47 -9.99
N VAL A 77 -11.93 6.45 -9.48
CA VAL A 77 -11.39 7.45 -8.55
C VAL A 77 -11.07 6.80 -7.20
N CYS A 78 -11.96 5.94 -6.72
CA CYS A 78 -11.73 5.22 -5.47
C CYS A 78 -10.50 4.30 -5.58
N SER A 79 -10.29 3.67 -6.72
CA SER A 79 -9.09 2.88 -6.98
C SER A 79 -7.84 3.74 -6.92
N ALA A 80 -7.87 4.94 -7.52
CA ALA A 80 -6.75 5.88 -7.45
C ALA A 80 -6.46 6.31 -6.01
N MET A 81 -7.50 6.56 -5.22
CA MET A 81 -7.34 6.90 -3.81
C MET A 81 -6.71 5.75 -3.01
N SER A 82 -7.09 4.50 -3.33
CA SER A 82 -6.52 3.34 -2.65
C SER A 82 -5.04 3.17 -2.97
N GLN A 83 -4.60 3.51 -4.16
CA GLN A 83 -3.18 3.47 -4.52
C GLN A 83 -2.37 4.41 -3.64
N GLY A 84 -2.88 5.63 -3.43
CA GLY A 84 -2.24 6.57 -2.54
C GLY A 84 -2.18 6.06 -1.10
N TYR A 85 -3.27 5.54 -0.60
CA TYR A 85 -3.37 5.03 0.76
C TYR A 85 -2.43 3.83 0.99
N VAL A 86 -2.52 2.81 0.13
CA VAL A 86 -1.69 1.61 0.27
C VAL A 86 -0.22 1.95 0.02
N GLY A 87 0.08 2.73 -1.00
CA GLY A 87 1.44 3.16 -1.32
C GLY A 87 2.08 3.97 -0.20
N TYR A 88 1.32 4.87 0.40
CA TYR A 88 1.76 5.65 1.54
C TYR A 88 2.17 4.76 2.72
N ASP A 89 1.32 3.80 3.05
CA ASP A 89 1.57 2.90 4.17
C ASP A 89 2.78 1.98 3.91
N LEU A 90 2.86 1.42 2.70
CA LEU A 90 4.00 0.60 2.29
C LEU A 90 5.31 1.40 2.31
N GLN A 91 5.30 2.59 1.74
CA GLN A 91 6.49 3.45 1.69
C GLN A 91 7.00 3.78 3.09
N ASN A 92 6.10 4.15 3.98
CA ASN A 92 6.47 4.46 5.37
C ASN A 92 7.01 3.24 6.10
N ALA A 93 6.38 2.08 5.92
CA ALA A 93 6.82 0.84 6.57
C ALA A 93 8.20 0.42 6.09
N ILE A 94 8.42 0.45 4.77
CA ILE A 94 9.71 0.07 4.18
C ILE A 94 10.81 1.04 4.59
N ARG A 95 10.52 2.34 4.52
CA ARG A 95 11.48 3.36 4.92
C ARG A 95 11.88 3.21 6.39
N ALA A 96 10.91 3.01 7.25
CA ALA A 96 11.17 2.83 8.69
C ALA A 96 12.05 1.61 8.94
N GLU A 97 11.78 0.49 8.27
CA GLU A 97 12.57 -0.73 8.42
C GLU A 97 14.00 -0.55 7.90
N LEU A 98 14.16 0.11 6.75
CA LEU A 98 15.49 0.39 6.19
C LEU A 98 16.30 1.31 7.10
N LEU A 99 15.68 2.36 7.64
CA LEU A 99 16.36 3.27 8.57
C LEU A 99 16.78 2.53 9.85
N LYS A 100 15.93 1.66 10.36
CA LYS A 100 16.24 0.83 11.53
C LYS A 100 17.47 -0.05 11.28
N ARG A 101 17.65 -0.52 10.05
CA ARG A 101 18.79 -1.35 9.65
C ARG A 101 20.03 -0.53 9.25
N GLY A 102 19.93 0.79 9.19
CA GLY A 102 21.00 1.65 8.75
C GLY A 102 21.21 1.69 7.24
N VAL A 103 20.16 1.38 6.48
CA VAL A 103 20.21 1.40 5.02
C VAL A 103 19.57 2.69 4.54
N TYR A 104 20.36 3.50 3.83
CA TYR A 104 19.92 4.83 3.37
C TYR A 104 19.90 4.85 1.84
N ARG A 105 18.81 4.38 1.27
CA ARG A 105 18.63 4.32 -0.18
C ARG A 105 17.24 4.83 -0.61
#